data_97d8c35a2bd591c2b95c99f6809d59fc
#
_entry.id   97d8c35a2bd591c2b95c99f6809d59fc
#
_cell.length_a   1.000
_cell.length_b   1.000
_cell.length_c   1.000
_cell.angle_alpha   90.00
_cell.angle_beta   90.00
_cell.angle_gamma   90.00
#
_symmetry.space_group_name_H-M   'P 1'
#
loop_
_entity.id
_entity.type
_entity.pdbx_description
1 polymer ?
#
loop_
_entity_poly.entity_id
_entity_poly.type
_entity_poly.pdbx_seq_one_letter_code
_entity_poly.pdbx_strand_id
1 'polypeptide(L)'
;MITGEIKNRIDSIWDTFWTGGITNSITILEQMTYLFFMKMLDDAQRTKEANANAMGVAVSEPTIGYGSWHNPETDRNVPYEDLRWSTFKNYDPETMYRIVSKDVFVFIKNLSSGKESAYSRFMENATFLIQSPRTLTKIVEGIDHLDMNNRDTMGDVYEYVLSKMAASGNNGQFRTPRHIIRMMVEIMQPTLKDTICDPAMGSAGFIVESAKYVREHYKSELLKKENARHYKNEMLHGFDTDFTMLRIGAMNLMLHGVDNPDIQYRDSLSTDNTDENRYTLCLANPPFTGSLDNEAVSKSLLAITKTKKTELLFVSLFIRMLQMGGRCASIVPDGVLFGNSTAHKALRRELIDNQRLQAVISMPSGVFQPYSGVSTAVLVFTKTNAGGTDKVWFYDMKADGYTLDQKRTECPENDIPDVIARFKNMDAEATRTRKEQSFLVPVEEIRDNDYDLSINKYKEVERVKVEYEAPEVIFGKIATLQQDINNAMSEFKEKYL
;
A
#
# COMPACT_ATOMS: atom_id res chain seq x y z
N MET A 1 -11.61 -11.46 3.51
CA MET A 1 -10.72 -12.19 2.55
C MET A 1 -11.57 -12.80 1.45
N ILE A 2 -11.14 -12.69 0.21
CA ILE A 2 -11.83 -13.33 -0.93
C ILE A 2 -11.78 -14.85 -0.80
N THR A 3 -12.91 -15.49 -1.12
CA THR A 3 -13.02 -16.95 -1.18
C THR A 3 -12.22 -17.53 -2.34
N GLY A 4 -11.87 -18.82 -2.31
CA GLY A 4 -11.14 -19.48 -3.38
C GLY A 4 -11.82 -19.36 -4.75
N GLU A 5 -13.15 -19.35 -4.80
CA GLU A 5 -13.93 -19.19 -6.05
C GLU A 5 -13.73 -17.80 -6.66
N ILE A 6 -13.86 -16.73 -5.88
CA ILE A 6 -13.63 -15.34 -6.35
C ILE A 6 -12.20 -15.20 -6.85
N LYS A 7 -11.23 -15.75 -6.11
CA LYS A 7 -9.82 -15.76 -6.50
C LYS A 7 -9.62 -16.42 -7.87
N ASN A 8 -10.15 -17.61 -8.06
CA ASN A 8 -10.04 -18.35 -9.33
C ASN A 8 -10.68 -17.59 -10.50
N ARG A 9 -11.80 -16.89 -10.26
CA ARG A 9 -12.45 -16.06 -11.29
C ARG A 9 -11.58 -14.87 -11.69
N ILE A 10 -10.99 -14.18 -10.73
CA ILE A 10 -10.07 -13.06 -11.02
C ILE A 10 -8.84 -13.57 -11.77
N ASP A 11 -8.30 -14.72 -11.40
CA ASP A 11 -7.18 -15.35 -12.10
C ASP A 11 -7.54 -15.64 -13.56
N SER A 12 -8.72 -16.19 -13.81
CA SER A 12 -9.22 -16.45 -15.17
C SER A 12 -9.43 -15.17 -15.99
N ILE A 13 -9.92 -14.09 -15.37
CA ILE A 13 -10.04 -12.78 -16.03
C ILE A 13 -8.64 -12.25 -16.39
N TRP A 14 -7.70 -12.32 -15.46
CA TRP A 14 -6.32 -11.90 -15.68
C TRP A 14 -5.66 -12.66 -16.84
N ASP A 15 -5.82 -13.98 -16.87
CA ASP A 15 -5.31 -14.82 -17.94
C ASP A 15 -5.98 -14.54 -19.28
N THR A 16 -7.24 -14.09 -19.28
CA THR A 16 -7.94 -13.66 -20.50
C THR A 16 -7.31 -12.39 -21.11
N PHE A 17 -6.87 -11.45 -20.28
CA PHE A 17 -6.10 -10.30 -20.76
C PHE A 17 -4.77 -10.73 -21.37
N TRP A 18 -4.06 -11.61 -20.66
CA TRP A 18 -2.76 -12.11 -21.08
C TRP A 18 -2.83 -12.84 -22.44
N THR A 19 -3.77 -13.77 -22.56
CA THR A 19 -4.00 -14.51 -23.82
C THR A 19 -4.60 -13.63 -24.93
N GLY A 20 -5.23 -12.53 -24.57
CA GLY A 20 -5.75 -11.49 -25.48
C GLY A 20 -4.70 -10.50 -25.98
N GLY A 21 -3.41 -10.69 -25.61
CA GLY A 21 -2.28 -9.87 -26.08
C GLY A 21 -1.90 -8.70 -25.17
N ILE A 22 -2.58 -8.52 -24.03
CA ILE A 22 -2.20 -7.49 -23.03
C ILE A 22 -1.38 -8.19 -21.94
N THR A 23 -0.04 -8.09 -22.03
CA THR A 23 0.89 -8.81 -21.15
C THR A 23 1.54 -7.95 -20.07
N ASN A 24 1.39 -6.62 -20.15
CA ASN A 24 1.87 -5.73 -19.11
C ASN A 24 0.88 -5.69 -17.93
N SER A 25 1.36 -6.04 -16.74
CA SER A 25 0.52 -6.15 -15.53
C SER A 25 -0.14 -4.84 -15.11
N ILE A 26 0.54 -3.69 -15.30
CA ILE A 26 -0.03 -2.36 -15.02
C ILE A 26 -1.16 -2.08 -15.99
N THR A 27 -0.96 -2.38 -17.27
CA THR A 27 -2.00 -2.22 -18.29
C THR A 27 -3.21 -3.11 -18.01
N ILE A 28 -3.00 -4.38 -17.64
CA ILE A 28 -4.09 -5.27 -17.25
C ILE A 28 -4.87 -4.67 -16.07
N LEU A 29 -4.16 -4.23 -15.03
CA LEU A 29 -4.77 -3.61 -13.86
C LEU A 29 -5.60 -2.38 -14.24
N GLU A 30 -5.08 -1.49 -15.07
CA GLU A 30 -5.81 -0.30 -15.53
C GLU A 30 -7.10 -0.69 -16.28
N GLN A 31 -7.00 -1.60 -17.24
CA GLN A 31 -8.17 -2.01 -18.04
C GLN A 31 -9.22 -2.72 -17.18
N MET A 32 -8.81 -3.60 -16.27
CA MET A 32 -9.72 -4.21 -15.29
C MET A 32 -10.39 -3.16 -14.43
N THR A 33 -9.63 -2.16 -13.97
CA THR A 33 -10.14 -1.11 -13.10
C THR A 33 -11.21 -0.27 -13.81
N TYR A 34 -11.04 0.04 -15.10
CA TYR A 34 -12.06 0.73 -15.86
C TYR A 34 -13.36 -0.07 -15.94
N LEU A 35 -13.28 -1.37 -16.18
CA LEU A 35 -14.45 -2.24 -16.24
C LEU A 35 -15.13 -2.40 -14.88
N PHE A 36 -14.37 -2.56 -13.81
CA PHE A 36 -14.91 -2.55 -12.44
C PHE A 36 -15.66 -1.25 -12.14
N PHE A 37 -15.09 -0.12 -12.56
CA PHE A 37 -15.72 1.18 -12.37
C PHE A 37 -17.03 1.31 -13.15
N MET A 38 -17.06 0.87 -14.41
CA MET A 38 -18.29 0.86 -15.21
C MET A 38 -19.40 0.04 -14.52
N LYS A 39 -19.05 -1.16 -14.01
CA LYS A 39 -20.00 -2.00 -13.27
C LYS A 39 -20.47 -1.32 -11.98
N MET A 40 -19.55 -0.76 -11.21
CA MET A 40 -19.86 -0.07 -9.95
C MET A 40 -20.84 1.12 -10.16
N LEU A 41 -20.65 1.89 -11.24
CA LEU A 41 -21.54 3.01 -11.55
C LEU A 41 -22.98 2.53 -11.79
N ASP A 42 -23.15 1.45 -12.54
CA ASP A 42 -24.49 0.90 -12.80
C ASP A 42 -25.10 0.23 -11.56
N ASP A 43 -24.31 -0.52 -10.78
CA ASP A 43 -24.77 -1.12 -9.53
C ASP A 43 -25.22 -0.04 -8.51
N ALA A 44 -24.49 1.10 -8.45
CA ALA A 44 -24.87 2.26 -7.64
C ALA A 44 -26.17 2.91 -8.15
N GLN A 45 -26.33 3.04 -9.46
CA GLN A 45 -27.56 3.57 -10.07
C GLN A 45 -28.76 2.66 -9.76
N ARG A 46 -28.62 1.36 -9.96
CA ARG A 46 -29.67 0.38 -9.66
C ARG A 46 -30.09 0.39 -8.18
N THR A 47 -29.12 0.55 -7.28
CA THR A 47 -29.41 0.68 -5.83
C THR A 47 -30.22 1.94 -5.53
N LYS A 48 -29.86 3.08 -6.15
CA LYS A 48 -30.63 4.34 -6.00
C LYS A 48 -32.05 4.18 -6.55
N GLU A 49 -32.19 3.54 -7.72
CA GLU A 49 -33.50 3.29 -8.34
C GLU A 49 -34.37 2.37 -7.48
N ALA A 50 -33.81 1.27 -6.96
CA ALA A 50 -34.52 0.36 -6.06
C ALA A 50 -35.00 1.06 -4.77
N ASN A 51 -34.13 1.88 -4.15
CA ASN A 51 -34.50 2.65 -2.96
C ASN A 51 -35.54 3.71 -3.26
N ALA A 52 -35.43 4.45 -4.36
CA ALA A 52 -36.41 5.46 -4.77
C ALA A 52 -37.77 4.83 -5.08
N ASN A 53 -37.81 3.71 -5.77
CA ASN A 53 -39.02 2.95 -6.04
C ASN A 53 -39.68 2.45 -4.76
N ALA A 54 -38.91 1.94 -3.79
CA ALA A 54 -39.45 1.50 -2.49
C ALA A 54 -40.05 2.65 -1.69
N MET A 55 -39.56 3.87 -1.88
CA MET A 55 -40.08 5.08 -1.21
C MET A 55 -41.14 5.82 -2.05
N GLY A 56 -41.42 5.40 -3.28
CA GLY A 56 -42.38 6.06 -4.15
C GLY A 56 -41.94 7.46 -4.63
N VAL A 57 -40.60 7.71 -4.71
CA VAL A 57 -40.03 8.99 -5.12
C VAL A 57 -39.14 8.84 -6.34
N ALA A 58 -38.88 9.93 -7.05
CA ALA A 58 -37.90 9.93 -8.14
C ALA A 58 -36.49 9.96 -7.59
N VAL A 59 -35.50 9.41 -8.36
CA VAL A 59 -34.09 9.51 -8.02
C VAL A 59 -33.63 10.97 -8.19
N SER A 60 -33.23 11.61 -7.08
CA SER A 60 -32.89 13.04 -7.07
C SER A 60 -31.53 13.33 -7.76
N GLU A 61 -30.57 12.43 -7.62
CA GLU A 61 -29.21 12.56 -8.19
C GLU A 61 -28.78 11.24 -8.81
N PRO A 62 -29.15 10.97 -10.08
CA PRO A 62 -28.79 9.73 -10.74
C PRO A 62 -27.27 9.66 -10.96
N THR A 63 -26.68 8.49 -10.76
CA THR A 63 -25.27 8.22 -11.07
C THR A 63 -25.06 8.16 -12.61
N ILE A 64 -25.99 7.52 -13.29
CA ILE A 64 -26.12 7.51 -14.75
C ILE A 64 -27.43 8.20 -15.06
N GLY A 65 -27.40 9.21 -15.93
CA GLY A 65 -28.57 10.04 -16.24
C GLY A 65 -29.71 9.27 -16.95
N TYR A 66 -30.76 9.99 -17.29
CA TYR A 66 -31.90 9.50 -18.07
C TYR A 66 -31.95 10.22 -19.41
N GLY A 67 -32.55 9.59 -20.44
CA GLY A 67 -32.59 10.11 -21.79
C GLY A 67 -31.31 9.83 -22.56
N SER A 68 -30.64 10.85 -23.09
CA SER A 68 -29.47 10.70 -23.93
C SER A 68 -28.31 11.58 -23.44
N TRP A 69 -27.11 11.03 -23.54
CA TRP A 69 -25.84 11.71 -23.32
C TRP A 69 -25.20 12.08 -24.65
N HIS A 70 -24.70 13.30 -24.78
CA HIS A 70 -23.96 13.73 -25.94
C HIS A 70 -22.49 13.30 -25.83
N ASN A 71 -22.05 12.42 -26.74
CA ASN A 71 -20.69 11.93 -26.79
C ASN A 71 -19.80 12.97 -27.54
N PRO A 72 -18.85 13.62 -26.84
CA PRO A 72 -18.03 14.67 -27.42
C PRO A 72 -17.00 14.17 -28.47
N GLU A 73 -16.63 12.87 -28.41
CA GLU A 73 -15.65 12.31 -29.36
C GLU A 73 -16.30 11.86 -30.68
N THR A 74 -17.58 11.50 -30.65
CA THR A 74 -18.30 11.00 -31.84
C THR A 74 -19.36 11.95 -32.34
N ASP A 75 -19.62 13.06 -31.64
CA ASP A 75 -20.68 14.04 -31.91
C ASP A 75 -22.08 13.40 -32.06
N ARG A 76 -22.39 12.40 -31.24
CA ARG A 76 -23.64 11.66 -31.28
C ARG A 76 -24.32 11.63 -29.90
N ASN A 77 -25.66 11.60 -29.93
CA ASN A 77 -26.44 11.33 -28.74
C ASN A 77 -26.53 9.81 -28.52
N VAL A 78 -26.11 9.35 -27.35
CA VAL A 78 -26.12 7.96 -26.93
C VAL A 78 -27.13 7.82 -25.80
N PRO A 79 -28.10 6.89 -25.87
CA PRO A 79 -28.99 6.64 -24.74
C PRO A 79 -28.20 6.30 -23.48
N TYR A 80 -28.53 6.90 -22.35
CA TYR A 80 -27.90 6.54 -21.07
C TYR A 80 -28.07 5.06 -20.72
N GLU A 81 -29.17 4.44 -21.20
CA GLU A 81 -29.44 3.02 -21.03
C GLU A 81 -28.34 2.15 -21.66
N ASP A 82 -27.81 2.52 -22.83
CA ASP A 82 -26.73 1.80 -23.51
C ASP A 82 -25.40 1.93 -22.78
N LEU A 83 -25.24 2.94 -21.91
CA LEU A 83 -24.02 3.13 -21.10
C LEU A 83 -24.03 2.26 -19.82
N ARG A 84 -25.12 1.58 -19.53
CA ARG A 84 -25.29 0.75 -18.33
C ARG A 84 -24.67 -0.64 -18.53
N TRP A 85 -23.95 -1.09 -17.52
CA TRP A 85 -23.38 -2.45 -17.47
C TRP A 85 -24.47 -3.52 -17.67
N SER A 86 -25.58 -3.38 -16.97
CA SER A 86 -26.74 -4.30 -17.06
C SER A 86 -27.33 -4.41 -18.44
N THR A 87 -27.14 -3.42 -19.31
CA THR A 87 -27.62 -3.39 -20.68
C THR A 87 -26.57 -3.92 -21.66
N PHE A 88 -25.38 -3.30 -21.72
CA PHE A 88 -24.40 -3.62 -22.75
C PHE A 88 -23.82 -5.04 -22.63
N LYS A 89 -23.78 -5.62 -21.43
CA LYS A 89 -23.32 -7.00 -21.22
C LYS A 89 -24.14 -8.04 -21.98
N ASN A 90 -25.35 -7.72 -22.39
CA ASN A 90 -26.26 -8.60 -23.11
C ASN A 90 -26.21 -8.44 -24.63
N TYR A 91 -25.40 -7.51 -25.14
CA TYR A 91 -25.24 -7.31 -26.58
C TYR A 91 -24.30 -8.35 -27.19
N ASP A 92 -24.40 -8.52 -28.51
CA ASP A 92 -23.44 -9.32 -29.25
C ASP A 92 -22.01 -8.73 -29.13
N PRO A 93 -20.96 -9.55 -29.29
CA PRO A 93 -19.58 -9.11 -29.08
C PRO A 93 -19.17 -7.83 -29.80
N GLU A 94 -19.58 -7.65 -31.05
CA GLU A 94 -19.20 -6.49 -31.87
C GLU A 94 -19.90 -5.23 -31.41
N THR A 95 -21.20 -5.32 -31.11
CA THR A 95 -22.00 -4.20 -30.57
C THR A 95 -21.50 -3.82 -29.18
N MET A 96 -21.28 -4.80 -28.27
CA MET A 96 -20.71 -4.55 -26.95
C MET A 96 -19.37 -3.83 -27.05
N TYR A 97 -18.46 -4.33 -27.90
CA TYR A 97 -17.14 -3.72 -28.10
C TYR A 97 -17.24 -2.27 -28.54
N ARG A 98 -18.08 -2.00 -29.55
CA ARG A 98 -18.28 -0.65 -30.08
C ARG A 98 -18.80 0.29 -29.00
N ILE A 99 -19.82 -0.12 -28.26
CA ILE A 99 -20.44 0.70 -27.21
C ILE A 99 -19.45 0.91 -26.06
N VAL A 100 -18.83 -0.15 -25.54
CA VAL A 100 -17.89 -0.02 -24.42
C VAL A 100 -16.69 0.84 -24.80
N SER A 101 -16.05 0.59 -25.95
CA SER A 101 -14.82 1.31 -26.33
C SER A 101 -15.04 2.75 -26.81
N LYS A 102 -16.20 3.05 -27.40
CA LYS A 102 -16.46 4.35 -28.03
C LYS A 102 -17.41 5.23 -27.26
N ASP A 103 -18.30 4.66 -26.47
CA ASP A 103 -19.33 5.43 -25.77
C ASP A 103 -19.16 5.31 -24.23
N VAL A 104 -19.15 4.12 -23.64
CA VAL A 104 -19.05 3.97 -22.15
C VAL A 104 -17.70 4.46 -21.64
N PHE A 105 -16.60 4.12 -22.31
CA PHE A 105 -15.27 4.56 -21.90
C PHE A 105 -15.13 6.08 -21.99
N VAL A 106 -15.65 6.70 -23.06
CA VAL A 106 -15.67 8.15 -23.21
C VAL A 106 -16.58 8.79 -22.15
N PHE A 107 -17.72 8.17 -21.85
CA PHE A 107 -18.62 8.64 -20.79
C PHE A 107 -17.91 8.66 -19.43
N ILE A 108 -17.23 7.57 -19.02
CA ILE A 108 -16.54 7.56 -17.73
C ILE A 108 -15.38 8.55 -17.66
N LYS A 109 -14.68 8.81 -18.76
CA LYS A 109 -13.67 9.87 -18.84
C LYS A 109 -14.26 11.26 -18.56
N ASN A 110 -15.50 11.50 -18.98
CA ASN A 110 -16.18 12.79 -18.90
C ASN A 110 -17.21 12.86 -17.75
N LEU A 111 -17.23 11.89 -16.84
CA LEU A 111 -18.27 11.76 -15.81
C LEU A 111 -18.40 12.98 -14.87
N SER A 112 -17.38 13.82 -14.81
CA SER A 112 -17.31 14.98 -13.91
C SER A 112 -17.34 16.33 -14.62
N SER A 113 -17.95 16.41 -15.81
CA SER A 113 -18.15 17.69 -16.48
C SER A 113 -18.98 18.66 -15.60
N GLY A 114 -18.31 19.35 -14.67
CA GLY A 114 -18.92 20.33 -13.77
C GLY A 114 -18.28 20.44 -12.38
N LYS A 115 -17.52 19.45 -11.90
CA LYS A 115 -16.67 19.55 -10.70
C LYS A 115 -15.36 18.84 -10.99
N GLU A 116 -14.25 19.54 -10.87
CA GLU A 116 -12.91 18.93 -10.92
C GLU A 116 -12.75 17.90 -9.78
N SER A 117 -13.04 16.63 -10.06
CA SER A 117 -12.69 15.54 -9.15
C SER A 117 -11.29 15.05 -9.46
N ALA A 118 -10.59 14.48 -8.47
CA ALA A 118 -9.30 13.83 -8.70
C ALA A 118 -9.39 12.77 -9.81
N TYR A 119 -10.49 12.03 -9.83
CA TYR A 119 -10.77 11.01 -10.84
C TYR A 119 -10.76 11.57 -12.27
N SER A 120 -11.51 12.64 -12.56
CA SER A 120 -11.59 13.18 -13.92
C SER A 120 -10.26 13.69 -14.44
N ARG A 121 -9.46 14.34 -13.58
CA ARG A 121 -8.12 14.82 -13.97
C ARG A 121 -7.21 13.69 -14.44
N PHE A 122 -7.25 12.55 -13.76
CA PHE A 122 -6.37 11.43 -14.10
C PHE A 122 -6.93 10.50 -15.18
N MET A 123 -8.23 10.59 -15.46
CA MET A 123 -8.86 9.85 -16.56
C MET A 123 -8.71 10.54 -17.92
N GLU A 124 -8.36 11.81 -17.99
CA GLU A 124 -8.23 12.57 -19.24
C GLU A 124 -7.36 11.84 -20.28
N ASN A 125 -6.20 11.35 -19.86
CA ASN A 125 -5.24 10.63 -20.72
C ASN A 125 -5.40 9.10 -20.68
N ALA A 126 -6.50 8.59 -20.15
CA ALA A 126 -6.77 7.15 -20.13
C ALA A 126 -7.07 6.63 -21.55
N THR A 127 -6.59 5.42 -21.84
CA THR A 127 -6.77 4.77 -23.14
C THR A 127 -7.38 3.38 -22.95
N PHE A 128 -8.40 3.06 -23.74
CA PHE A 128 -8.97 1.72 -23.79
C PHE A 128 -8.14 0.85 -24.74
N LEU A 129 -7.51 -0.20 -24.19
CA LEU A 129 -6.51 -1.01 -24.90
C LEU A 129 -6.98 -2.43 -25.23
N ILE A 130 -8.18 -2.84 -24.82
CA ILE A 130 -8.75 -4.13 -25.21
C ILE A 130 -9.19 -4.01 -26.68
N GLN A 131 -8.54 -4.74 -27.60
CA GLN A 131 -8.77 -4.60 -29.03
C GLN A 131 -9.74 -5.64 -29.62
N SER A 132 -9.95 -6.76 -28.93
CA SER A 132 -10.75 -7.87 -29.43
C SER A 132 -12.15 -7.88 -28.81
N PRO A 133 -13.23 -7.83 -29.60
CA PRO A 133 -14.60 -7.99 -29.12
C PRO A 133 -14.78 -9.28 -28.30
N ARG A 134 -14.22 -10.38 -28.77
CA ARG A 134 -14.29 -11.68 -28.08
C ARG A 134 -13.57 -11.67 -26.73
N THR A 135 -12.43 -11.01 -26.63
CA THR A 135 -11.68 -10.85 -25.36
C THR A 135 -12.48 -10.01 -24.39
N LEU A 136 -13.04 -8.87 -24.85
CA LEU A 136 -13.87 -8.01 -24.00
C LEU A 136 -15.09 -8.77 -23.46
N THR A 137 -15.79 -9.53 -24.28
CA THR A 137 -16.98 -10.31 -23.86
C THR A 137 -16.63 -11.27 -22.72
N LYS A 138 -15.55 -12.05 -22.87
CA LYS A 138 -15.12 -12.98 -21.82
C LYS A 138 -14.77 -12.28 -20.50
N ILE A 139 -14.13 -11.11 -20.59
CA ILE A 139 -13.77 -10.31 -19.41
C ILE A 139 -15.03 -9.76 -18.74
N VAL A 140 -15.96 -9.20 -19.51
CA VAL A 140 -17.24 -8.68 -19.02
C VAL A 140 -18.07 -9.80 -18.36
N GLU A 141 -18.17 -10.96 -18.97
CA GLU A 141 -18.82 -12.14 -18.38
C GLU A 141 -18.16 -12.56 -17.06
N GLY A 142 -16.83 -12.62 -17.03
CA GLY A 142 -16.07 -12.94 -15.81
C GLY A 142 -16.33 -11.96 -14.67
N ILE A 143 -16.33 -10.66 -14.97
CA ILE A 143 -16.60 -9.59 -14.00
C ILE A 143 -18.07 -9.59 -13.56
N ASP A 144 -19.00 -9.87 -14.46
CA ASP A 144 -20.44 -9.87 -14.13
C ASP A 144 -20.79 -10.89 -13.04
N HIS A 145 -20.08 -12.01 -13.03
CA HIS A 145 -20.25 -13.05 -12.02
C HIS A 145 -19.53 -12.77 -10.68
N LEU A 146 -18.80 -11.67 -10.55
CA LEU A 146 -18.25 -11.22 -9.27
C LEU A 146 -19.34 -10.48 -8.49
N ASP A 147 -19.64 -10.94 -7.27
CA ASP A 147 -20.52 -10.18 -6.36
C ASP A 147 -19.80 -8.94 -5.85
N MET A 148 -20.12 -7.81 -6.47
CA MET A 148 -19.53 -6.50 -6.16
C MET A 148 -20.49 -5.58 -5.40
N ASN A 149 -21.62 -6.10 -4.91
CA ASN A 149 -22.63 -5.31 -4.22
C ASN A 149 -22.19 -4.84 -2.83
N ASN A 150 -21.22 -5.54 -2.23
CA ASN A 150 -20.63 -5.14 -0.96
C ASN A 150 -19.30 -4.40 -1.22
N ARG A 151 -19.20 -3.16 -0.73
CA ARG A 151 -17.98 -2.33 -0.84
C ARG A 151 -16.73 -3.01 -0.28
N ASP A 152 -16.87 -3.78 0.79
CA ASP A 152 -15.73 -4.48 1.38
C ASP A 152 -15.26 -5.62 0.47
N THR A 153 -16.18 -6.36 -0.13
CA THR A 153 -15.86 -7.40 -1.12
C THR A 153 -15.18 -6.80 -2.35
N MET A 154 -15.69 -5.68 -2.87
CA MET A 154 -15.10 -4.98 -4.01
C MET A 154 -13.70 -4.48 -3.69
N GLY A 155 -13.48 -3.89 -2.51
CA GLY A 155 -12.16 -3.50 -2.04
C GLY A 155 -11.20 -4.70 -1.96
N ASP A 156 -11.63 -5.82 -1.41
CA ASP A 156 -10.82 -7.05 -1.34
C ASP A 156 -10.50 -7.62 -2.73
N VAL A 157 -11.45 -7.60 -3.67
CA VAL A 157 -11.22 -7.98 -5.08
C VAL A 157 -10.15 -7.10 -5.70
N TYR A 158 -10.29 -5.80 -5.57
CA TYR A 158 -9.32 -4.85 -6.12
C TYR A 158 -7.94 -5.00 -5.51
N GLU A 159 -7.85 -5.20 -4.21
CA GLU A 159 -6.61 -5.48 -3.51
C GLU A 159 -5.93 -6.76 -4.01
N TYR A 160 -6.72 -7.80 -4.31
CA TYR A 160 -6.18 -9.02 -4.89
C TYR A 160 -5.62 -8.78 -6.30
N VAL A 161 -6.32 -8.02 -7.15
CA VAL A 161 -5.82 -7.63 -8.48
C VAL A 161 -4.52 -6.82 -8.37
N LEU A 162 -4.46 -5.86 -7.44
CA LEU A 162 -3.23 -5.13 -7.14
C LEU A 162 -2.09 -6.06 -6.71
N SER A 163 -2.38 -7.11 -5.93
CA SER A 163 -1.37 -8.07 -5.51
C SER A 163 -0.80 -8.90 -6.67
N LYS A 164 -1.59 -9.18 -7.71
CA LYS A 164 -1.12 -9.86 -8.94
C LYS A 164 -0.15 -9.00 -9.74
N MET A 165 -0.42 -7.69 -9.84
CA MET A 165 0.55 -6.76 -10.42
C MET A 165 1.88 -6.83 -9.67
N ALA A 166 1.79 -6.89 -8.35
CA ALA A 166 2.92 -7.02 -7.47
C ALA A 166 3.76 -8.28 -7.76
N ALA A 167 3.13 -9.43 -7.87
CA ALA A 167 3.79 -10.72 -8.07
C ALA A 167 4.49 -10.84 -9.44
N SER A 168 4.14 -10.01 -10.43
CA SER A 168 4.74 -10.07 -11.77
C SER A 168 6.17 -9.55 -11.86
N GLY A 169 6.70 -8.86 -10.84
CA GLY A 169 8.11 -8.48 -10.68
C GLY A 169 8.72 -7.53 -11.72
N ASN A 170 8.03 -7.25 -12.81
CA ASN A 170 8.62 -6.63 -14.00
C ASN A 170 8.54 -5.09 -14.07
N ASN A 171 7.90 -4.42 -13.12
CA ASN A 171 7.51 -3.02 -13.35
C ASN A 171 8.13 -1.97 -12.42
N GLY A 172 9.07 -2.35 -11.54
CA GLY A 172 9.76 -1.37 -10.66
C GLY A 172 8.86 -0.64 -9.64
N GLN A 173 7.58 -0.98 -9.61
CA GLN A 173 6.60 -0.36 -8.72
C GLN A 173 6.56 -1.14 -7.40
N PHE A 174 7.07 -0.51 -6.34
CA PHE A 174 7.07 -1.08 -5.00
C PHE A 174 5.69 -0.91 -4.36
N ARG A 175 5.09 -2.01 -3.93
CA ARG A 175 3.85 -1.97 -3.16
C ARG A 175 4.09 -2.47 -1.74
N THR A 176 3.64 -1.70 -0.76
CA THR A 176 3.67 -2.12 0.63
C THR A 176 2.63 -3.23 0.85
N PRO A 177 3.01 -4.37 1.46
CA PRO A 177 2.07 -5.42 1.80
C PRO A 177 0.94 -4.89 2.70
N ARG A 178 -0.31 -5.30 2.43
CA ARG A 178 -1.50 -4.77 3.11
C ARG A 178 -1.46 -4.98 4.63
N HIS A 179 -0.95 -6.11 5.08
CA HIS A 179 -0.84 -6.40 6.52
C HIS A 179 0.15 -5.47 7.22
N ILE A 180 1.20 -5.01 6.53
CA ILE A 180 2.13 -3.99 7.04
C ILE A 180 1.47 -2.62 7.07
N ILE A 181 0.74 -2.23 6.01
CA ILE A 181 -0.04 -0.99 6.01
C ILE A 181 -1.03 -0.98 7.17
N ARG A 182 -1.78 -2.07 7.37
CA ARG A 182 -2.74 -2.21 8.46
C ARG A 182 -2.06 -2.12 9.83
N MET A 183 -0.92 -2.78 10.03
CA MET A 183 -0.13 -2.68 11.25
C MET A 183 0.20 -1.22 11.56
N MET A 184 0.71 -0.47 10.58
CA MET A 184 1.08 0.93 10.76
C MET A 184 -0.13 1.82 11.06
N VAL A 185 -1.25 1.61 10.39
CA VAL A 185 -2.50 2.33 10.65
C VAL A 185 -3.05 2.01 12.05
N GLU A 186 -3.02 0.74 12.47
CA GLU A 186 -3.43 0.31 13.82
C GLU A 186 -2.56 0.90 14.93
N ILE A 187 -1.26 1.07 14.68
CA ILE A 187 -0.32 1.75 15.59
C ILE A 187 -0.65 3.23 15.69
N MET A 188 -0.90 3.88 14.55
CA MET A 188 -1.09 5.33 14.48
C MET A 188 -2.49 5.79 14.84
N GLN A 189 -3.50 4.91 14.76
CA GLN A 189 -4.88 5.16 15.17
C GLN A 189 -5.43 6.49 14.64
N PRO A 190 -5.60 6.64 13.31
CA PRO A 190 -6.14 7.88 12.76
C PRO A 190 -7.54 8.20 13.30
N THR A 191 -7.80 9.48 13.52
CA THR A 191 -9.05 10.00 14.08
C THR A 191 -9.75 10.91 13.08
N LEU A 192 -11.01 11.26 13.35
CA LEU A 192 -11.77 12.24 12.55
C LEU A 192 -11.20 13.67 12.57
N LYS A 193 -10.21 13.95 13.43
CA LYS A 193 -9.55 15.27 13.51
C LYS A 193 -8.27 15.32 12.66
N ASP A 194 -7.86 14.18 12.13
CA ASP A 194 -6.61 14.11 11.39
C ASP A 194 -6.76 14.66 9.97
N THR A 195 -5.67 15.26 9.51
CA THR A 195 -5.37 15.51 8.10
C THR A 195 -4.20 14.64 7.73
N ILE A 196 -4.47 13.61 6.92
CA ILE A 196 -3.55 12.51 6.63
C ILE A 196 -2.90 12.71 5.27
N CYS A 197 -1.59 12.52 5.19
CA CYS A 197 -0.86 12.61 3.92
C CYS A 197 0.07 11.42 3.71
N ASP A 198 0.02 10.88 2.48
CA ASP A 198 1.06 10.00 1.94
C ASP A 198 1.72 10.71 0.74
N PRO A 199 2.94 11.27 0.91
CA PRO A 199 3.63 12.00 -0.15
C PRO A 199 4.36 11.10 -1.16
N ALA A 200 4.19 9.78 -1.09
CA ALA A 200 4.69 8.79 -2.03
C ALA A 200 3.64 7.67 -2.19
N MET A 201 2.40 8.07 -2.52
CA MET A 201 1.22 7.27 -2.27
C MET A 201 1.07 6.01 -3.13
N GLY A 202 1.74 5.92 -4.29
CA GLY A 202 1.58 4.82 -5.21
C GLY A 202 0.10 4.53 -5.51
N SER A 203 -0.35 3.31 -5.21
CA SER A 203 -1.76 2.91 -5.33
C SER A 203 -2.68 3.39 -4.20
N ALA A 204 -2.25 4.33 -3.37
CA ALA A 204 -2.97 4.93 -2.23
C ALA A 204 -3.29 3.95 -1.07
N GLY A 205 -2.47 2.92 -0.87
CA GLY A 205 -2.73 1.89 0.13
C GLY A 205 -2.88 2.42 1.56
N PHE A 206 -2.00 3.34 2.01
CA PHE A 206 -2.08 3.94 3.34
C PHE A 206 -3.31 4.84 3.51
N ILE A 207 -3.66 5.59 2.46
CA ILE A 207 -4.84 6.48 2.48
C ILE A 207 -6.12 5.64 2.56
N VAL A 208 -6.22 4.58 1.76
CA VAL A 208 -7.36 3.64 1.76
C VAL A 208 -7.53 2.97 3.12
N GLU A 209 -6.46 2.42 3.70
CA GLU A 209 -6.57 1.72 4.99
C GLU A 209 -6.86 2.70 6.13
N SER A 210 -6.32 3.94 6.08
CA SER A 210 -6.66 5.00 7.03
C SER A 210 -8.14 5.40 6.95
N ALA A 211 -8.65 5.57 5.72
CA ALA A 211 -10.07 5.85 5.50
C ALA A 211 -10.97 4.73 6.02
N LYS A 212 -10.58 3.48 5.79
CA LYS A 212 -11.28 2.30 6.30
C LYS A 212 -11.29 2.28 7.83
N TYR A 213 -10.12 2.47 8.46
CA TYR A 213 -9.97 2.52 9.92
C TYR A 213 -10.91 3.56 10.54
N VAL A 214 -10.93 4.78 10.02
CA VAL A 214 -11.78 5.85 10.51
C VAL A 214 -13.27 5.50 10.33
N ARG A 215 -13.65 4.93 9.19
CA ARG A 215 -15.05 4.51 8.94
C ARG A 215 -15.51 3.42 9.90
N GLU A 216 -14.64 2.47 10.25
CA GLU A 216 -14.96 1.37 11.17
C GLU A 216 -15.06 1.84 12.62
N HIS A 217 -14.16 2.70 13.06
CA HIS A 217 -14.08 3.13 14.47
C HIS A 217 -14.96 4.33 14.81
N TYR A 218 -15.32 5.16 13.82
CA TYR A 218 -16.08 6.41 14.03
C TYR A 218 -17.39 6.44 13.24
N LYS A 219 -18.01 5.28 13.03
CA LYS A 219 -19.21 5.13 12.19
C LYS A 219 -20.37 6.05 12.62
N SER A 220 -20.61 6.20 13.92
CA SER A 220 -21.67 7.04 14.47
C SER A 220 -21.36 8.54 14.32
N GLU A 221 -20.09 8.91 14.51
CA GLU A 221 -19.65 10.29 14.40
C GLU A 221 -19.65 10.80 12.95
N LEU A 222 -19.42 9.90 11.99
CA LEU A 222 -19.49 10.21 10.55
C LEU A 222 -20.91 10.56 10.06
N LEU A 223 -21.96 10.29 10.85
CA LEU A 223 -23.31 10.75 10.55
C LEU A 223 -23.46 12.27 10.74
N LYS A 224 -22.58 12.92 11.50
CA LYS A 224 -22.57 14.37 11.63
C LYS A 224 -22.06 15.00 10.35
N LYS A 225 -22.80 15.97 9.82
CA LYS A 225 -22.53 16.62 8.52
C LYS A 225 -21.13 17.21 8.42
N GLU A 226 -20.60 17.78 9.49
CA GLU A 226 -19.26 18.36 9.56
C GLU A 226 -18.18 17.29 9.42
N ASN A 227 -18.28 16.20 10.20
CA ASN A 227 -17.32 15.10 10.15
C ASN A 227 -17.35 14.39 8.78
N ALA A 228 -18.55 14.19 8.22
CA ALA A 228 -18.71 13.62 6.89
C ALA A 228 -18.07 14.50 5.79
N ARG A 229 -18.20 15.82 5.92
CA ARG A 229 -17.56 16.79 5.01
C ARG A 229 -16.03 16.71 5.13
N HIS A 230 -15.49 16.78 6.35
CA HIS A 230 -14.06 16.69 6.59
C HIS A 230 -13.47 15.37 6.03
N TYR A 231 -14.08 14.24 6.39
CA TYR A 231 -13.68 12.91 5.90
C TYR A 231 -13.63 12.82 4.36
N LYS A 232 -14.63 13.42 3.68
CA LYS A 232 -14.76 13.31 2.22
C LYS A 232 -13.84 14.23 1.44
N ASN A 233 -13.50 15.42 1.97
CA ASN A 233 -12.90 16.48 1.17
C ASN A 233 -11.60 17.06 1.75
N GLU A 234 -11.30 16.85 3.03
CA GLU A 234 -10.25 17.59 3.73
C GLU A 234 -9.26 16.69 4.48
N MET A 235 -9.64 15.42 4.71
CA MET A 235 -8.88 14.51 5.57
C MET A 235 -7.73 13.81 4.83
N LEU A 236 -7.92 13.46 3.56
CA LEU A 236 -7.09 12.49 2.86
C LEU A 236 -6.33 13.14 1.70
N HIS A 237 -5.00 13.12 1.78
CA HIS A 237 -4.09 13.73 0.82
C HIS A 237 -3.04 12.72 0.35
N GLY A 238 -2.66 12.81 -0.92
CA GLY A 238 -1.60 11.96 -1.47
C GLY A 238 -0.92 12.59 -2.67
N PHE A 239 0.35 12.30 -2.83
CA PHE A 239 1.16 12.78 -3.95
C PHE A 239 1.90 11.63 -4.62
N ASP A 240 2.04 11.70 -5.91
CA ASP A 240 2.89 10.82 -6.70
C ASP A 240 3.36 11.54 -7.96
N THR A 241 4.45 11.08 -8.56
CA THR A 241 4.99 11.57 -9.84
C THR A 241 4.62 10.66 -11.02
N ASP A 242 3.94 9.55 -10.77
CA ASP A 242 3.49 8.62 -11.80
C ASP A 242 1.98 8.78 -12.03
N PHE A 243 1.59 9.30 -13.21
CA PHE A 243 0.19 9.46 -13.58
C PHE A 243 -0.62 8.16 -13.57
N THR A 244 0.03 7.03 -13.87
CA THR A 244 -0.63 5.72 -13.83
C THR A 244 -0.95 5.34 -12.39
N MET A 245 -0.02 5.57 -11.46
CA MET A 245 -0.26 5.33 -10.04
C MET A 245 -1.34 6.26 -9.47
N LEU A 246 -1.34 7.53 -9.86
CA LEU A 246 -2.39 8.47 -9.48
C LEU A 246 -3.77 8.04 -9.96
N ARG A 247 -3.87 7.52 -11.18
CA ARG A 247 -5.12 6.96 -11.74
C ARG A 247 -5.57 5.73 -10.96
N ILE A 248 -4.66 4.77 -10.76
CA ILE A 248 -4.92 3.56 -9.97
C ILE A 248 -5.32 3.92 -8.54
N GLY A 249 -4.62 4.85 -7.91
CA GLY A 249 -4.89 5.33 -6.56
C GLY A 249 -6.25 6.03 -6.44
N ALA A 250 -6.59 6.90 -7.40
CA ALA A 250 -7.91 7.56 -7.45
C ALA A 250 -9.04 6.53 -7.51
N MET A 251 -8.90 5.53 -8.36
CA MET A 251 -9.89 4.47 -8.52
C MET A 251 -9.94 3.56 -7.29
N ASN A 252 -8.79 3.23 -6.71
CA ASN A 252 -8.72 2.48 -5.45
C ASN A 252 -9.50 3.18 -4.33
N LEU A 253 -9.29 4.47 -4.18
CA LEU A 253 -9.99 5.30 -3.19
C LEU A 253 -11.51 5.33 -3.45
N MET A 254 -11.93 5.52 -4.70
CA MET A 254 -13.35 5.50 -5.05
C MET A 254 -14.01 4.14 -4.76
N LEU A 255 -13.36 3.03 -5.12
CA LEU A 255 -13.84 1.68 -4.84
C LEU A 255 -14.01 1.41 -3.34
N HIS A 256 -13.21 2.09 -2.51
CA HIS A 256 -13.32 2.04 -1.05
C HIS A 256 -14.23 3.13 -0.45
N GLY A 257 -14.95 3.89 -1.29
CA GLY A 257 -15.95 4.89 -0.85
C GLY A 257 -15.36 6.22 -0.41
N VAL A 258 -14.18 6.57 -0.91
CA VAL A 258 -13.59 7.91 -0.79
C VAL A 258 -13.82 8.64 -2.12
N ASP A 259 -14.87 9.45 -2.18
CA ASP A 259 -15.37 9.99 -3.45
C ASP A 259 -14.53 11.14 -4.00
N ASN A 260 -13.88 11.95 -3.15
CA ASN A 260 -13.15 13.14 -3.58
C ASN A 260 -11.86 13.38 -2.77
N PRO A 261 -10.87 12.46 -2.83
CA PRO A 261 -9.60 12.64 -2.15
C PRO A 261 -8.76 13.75 -2.79
N ASP A 262 -7.98 14.48 -2.00
CA ASP A 262 -7.00 15.44 -2.52
C ASP A 262 -5.70 14.73 -2.93
N ILE A 263 -5.71 14.08 -4.07
CA ILE A 263 -4.52 13.45 -4.65
C ILE A 263 -4.01 14.27 -5.83
N GLN A 264 -2.69 14.42 -5.93
CA GLN A 264 -2.06 15.35 -6.87
C GLN A 264 -0.81 14.75 -7.51
N TYR A 265 -0.61 15.08 -8.81
CA TYR A 265 0.71 14.93 -9.42
C TYR A 265 1.67 15.95 -8.79
N ARG A 266 2.66 15.46 -8.08
CA ARG A 266 3.61 16.34 -7.39
C ARG A 266 4.91 15.57 -7.09
N ASP A 267 6.04 16.17 -7.43
CA ASP A 267 7.32 15.75 -6.88
C ASP A 267 7.45 16.28 -5.45
N SER A 268 7.29 15.38 -4.49
CA SER A 268 7.25 15.68 -3.06
C SER A 268 8.53 16.32 -2.53
N LEU A 269 9.68 16.04 -3.15
CA LEU A 269 10.98 16.54 -2.72
C LEU A 269 11.40 17.84 -3.43
N SER A 270 10.69 18.22 -4.49
CA SER A 270 11.01 19.39 -5.30
C SER A 270 10.72 20.71 -4.57
N THR A 271 11.21 21.81 -5.17
CA THR A 271 10.90 23.19 -4.74
C THR A 271 9.42 23.54 -4.88
N ASP A 272 8.68 22.83 -5.73
CA ASP A 272 7.26 23.09 -5.96
C ASP A 272 6.39 22.60 -4.80
N ASN A 273 6.90 21.65 -4.00
CA ASN A 273 6.24 21.24 -2.77
C ASN A 273 6.53 22.25 -1.65
N THR A 274 5.58 23.14 -1.41
CA THR A 274 5.64 24.15 -0.37
C THR A 274 4.90 23.79 0.92
N ASP A 275 4.33 22.57 1.01
CA ASP A 275 3.58 22.16 2.19
C ASP A 275 4.47 22.14 3.44
N GLU A 276 4.08 22.92 4.43
CA GLU A 276 4.73 23.07 5.71
C GLU A 276 3.67 23.17 6.83
N ASN A 277 3.86 22.45 7.93
CA ASN A 277 2.96 22.48 9.09
C ASN A 277 1.48 22.28 8.72
N ARG A 278 1.19 21.39 7.77
CA ARG A 278 -0.15 21.19 7.19
C ARG A 278 -0.85 19.93 7.71
N TYR A 279 -0.12 18.84 7.94
CA TYR A 279 -0.70 17.54 8.22
C TYR A 279 -0.53 17.13 9.67
N THR A 280 -1.50 16.39 10.20
CA THR A 280 -1.43 15.84 11.57
C THR A 280 -0.91 14.42 11.60
N LEU A 281 -0.98 13.72 10.46
CA LEU A 281 -0.52 12.35 10.32
C LEU A 281 0.12 12.13 8.93
N CYS A 282 1.36 11.65 8.91
CA CYS A 282 2.00 11.14 7.72
C CYS A 282 2.20 9.62 7.83
N LEU A 283 1.76 8.89 6.82
CA LEU A 283 1.92 7.45 6.67
C LEU A 283 2.46 7.16 5.28
N ALA A 284 3.64 6.55 5.18
CA ALA A 284 4.26 6.37 3.87
C ALA A 284 5.26 5.22 3.83
N ASN A 285 5.45 4.71 2.63
CA ASN A 285 6.59 3.87 2.25
C ASN A 285 7.31 4.52 1.06
N PRO A 286 8.19 5.51 1.31
CA PRO A 286 8.90 6.21 0.24
C PRO A 286 9.93 5.30 -0.46
N PRO A 287 10.42 5.70 -1.64
CA PRO A 287 11.48 4.95 -2.34
C PRO A 287 12.71 4.71 -1.46
N PHE A 288 13.21 3.47 -1.44
CA PHE A 288 14.35 3.06 -0.60
C PHE A 288 15.70 3.53 -1.14
N THR A 289 15.76 3.84 -2.42
CA THR A 289 16.98 4.29 -3.10
C THR A 289 16.64 5.36 -4.13
N GLY A 290 17.55 6.28 -4.29
CA GLY A 290 17.44 7.32 -5.30
C GLY A 290 18.41 8.45 -4.99
N SER A 291 18.71 9.25 -6.00
CA SER A 291 19.53 10.44 -5.86
C SER A 291 18.98 11.55 -6.74
N LEU A 292 18.79 12.70 -6.13
CA LEU A 292 18.31 13.91 -6.80
C LEU A 292 19.44 14.94 -6.93
N ASP A 293 19.34 15.81 -7.93
CA ASP A 293 20.21 16.97 -7.98
C ASP A 293 19.84 17.99 -6.91
N ASN A 294 20.85 18.56 -6.23
CA ASN A 294 20.61 19.51 -5.15
C ASN A 294 19.81 20.76 -5.59
N GLU A 295 19.88 21.11 -6.87
CA GLU A 295 19.14 22.26 -7.42
C GLU A 295 17.63 21.99 -7.53
N ALA A 296 17.25 20.72 -7.69
CA ALA A 296 15.85 20.30 -7.75
C ALA A 296 15.22 20.12 -6.35
N VAL A 297 16.05 19.91 -5.31
CA VAL A 297 15.56 19.64 -3.95
C VAL A 297 15.22 20.95 -3.23
N SER A 298 14.09 20.95 -2.51
CA SER A 298 13.68 22.07 -1.67
C SER A 298 14.76 22.41 -0.64
N LYS A 299 15.13 23.71 -0.57
CA LYS A 299 16.17 24.21 0.36
C LYS A 299 15.83 23.95 1.83
N SER A 300 14.56 23.93 2.19
CA SER A 300 14.11 23.64 3.55
C SER A 300 14.43 22.20 3.99
N LEU A 301 14.41 21.24 3.06
CA LEU A 301 14.81 19.85 3.34
C LEU A 301 16.32 19.76 3.53
N LEU A 302 17.09 20.47 2.71
CA LEU A 302 18.55 20.52 2.79
C LEU A 302 19.05 21.24 4.07
N ALA A 303 18.21 22.05 4.71
CA ALA A 303 18.51 22.64 6.00
C ALA A 303 18.53 21.61 7.14
N ILE A 304 17.68 20.58 7.07
CA ILE A 304 17.62 19.47 8.03
C ILE A 304 18.78 18.50 7.76
N THR A 305 18.93 18.08 6.51
CA THR A 305 20.03 17.17 6.12
C THR A 305 20.54 17.48 4.71
N LYS A 306 21.86 17.76 4.60
CA LYS A 306 22.51 18.02 3.32
C LYS A 306 22.83 16.70 2.61
N THR A 307 21.91 16.26 1.76
CA THR A 307 22.03 14.99 1.05
C THR A 307 21.32 15.03 -0.30
N LYS A 308 21.70 14.10 -1.18
CA LYS A 308 21.01 13.80 -2.43
C LYS A 308 20.14 12.54 -2.31
N LYS A 309 20.26 11.81 -1.21
CA LYS A 309 19.60 10.52 -1.01
C LYS A 309 18.13 10.69 -0.69
N THR A 310 17.27 10.10 -1.51
CA THR A 310 15.82 10.24 -1.41
C THR A 310 15.27 9.74 -0.09
N GLU A 311 15.78 8.61 0.42
CA GLU A 311 15.34 8.01 1.68
C GLU A 311 15.54 8.92 2.90
N LEU A 312 16.60 9.75 2.91
CA LEU A 312 16.85 10.72 3.98
C LEU A 312 15.99 11.99 3.80
N LEU A 313 15.83 12.41 2.53
CA LEU A 313 15.03 13.60 2.20
C LEU A 313 13.55 13.41 2.52
N PHE A 314 13.00 12.20 2.35
CA PHE A 314 11.61 11.93 2.73
C PHE A 314 11.38 12.04 4.24
N VAL A 315 12.30 11.57 5.08
CA VAL A 315 12.17 11.77 6.53
C VAL A 315 12.21 13.26 6.89
N SER A 316 13.10 14.03 6.26
CA SER A 316 13.12 15.49 6.41
C SER A 316 11.82 16.14 5.92
N LEU A 317 11.23 15.63 4.86
CA LEU A 317 9.95 16.09 4.33
C LEU A 317 8.81 15.86 5.34
N PHE A 318 8.73 14.71 5.98
CA PHE A 318 7.70 14.46 7.00
C PHE A 318 7.82 15.44 8.16
N ILE A 319 9.03 15.73 8.64
CA ILE A 319 9.26 16.74 9.70
C ILE A 319 8.75 18.10 9.24
N ARG A 320 9.02 18.52 7.99
CA ARG A 320 8.55 19.80 7.45
C ARG A 320 7.02 19.84 7.35
N MET A 321 6.41 18.81 6.78
CA MET A 321 4.98 18.78 6.44
C MET A 321 4.06 18.67 7.66
N LEU A 322 4.51 18.00 8.72
CA LEU A 322 3.72 17.82 9.94
C LEU A 322 3.50 19.13 10.69
N GLN A 323 2.32 19.26 11.27
CA GLN A 323 2.05 20.28 12.31
C GLN A 323 2.77 19.95 13.61
N MET A 324 2.87 20.93 14.51
CA MET A 324 3.32 20.66 15.88
C MET A 324 2.37 19.67 16.56
N GLY A 325 2.92 18.61 17.15
CA GLY A 325 2.16 17.49 17.69
C GLY A 325 1.69 16.48 16.63
N GLY A 326 1.93 16.76 15.36
CA GLY A 326 1.66 15.81 14.26
C GLY A 326 2.62 14.62 14.32
N ARG A 327 2.16 13.47 13.89
CA ARG A 327 2.85 12.18 14.02
C ARG A 327 3.11 11.52 12.67
N CYS A 328 4.16 10.73 12.61
CA CYS A 328 4.56 9.99 11.41
C CYS A 328 4.83 8.53 11.74
N ALA A 329 4.42 7.64 10.86
CA ALA A 329 4.98 6.31 10.73
C ALA A 329 5.43 6.11 9.29
N SER A 330 6.73 5.88 9.10
CA SER A 330 7.32 5.71 7.77
C SER A 330 8.22 4.49 7.71
N ILE A 331 8.12 3.77 6.62
CA ILE A 331 9.06 2.70 6.32
C ILE A 331 10.35 3.33 5.79
N VAL A 332 11.47 2.86 6.31
CA VAL A 332 12.81 3.27 5.86
C VAL A 332 13.71 2.05 5.67
N PRO A 333 14.66 2.07 4.73
CA PRO A 333 15.69 1.04 4.67
C PRO A 333 16.61 1.14 5.88
N ASP A 334 17.16 0.01 6.34
CA ASP A 334 18.03 -0.07 7.52
C ASP A 334 19.23 0.88 7.45
N GLY A 335 19.69 1.21 6.24
CA GLY A 335 20.74 2.20 6.04
C GLY A 335 20.48 3.56 6.68
N VAL A 336 19.22 3.95 6.86
CA VAL A 336 18.85 5.19 7.59
C VAL A 336 19.19 5.07 9.06
N LEU A 337 19.05 3.88 9.64
CA LEU A 337 19.22 3.63 11.08
C LEU A 337 20.70 3.67 11.51
N PHE A 338 21.62 3.16 10.70
CA PHE A 338 23.03 3.01 11.08
C PHE A 338 24.04 3.63 10.10
N GLY A 339 23.58 4.24 9.02
CA GLY A 339 24.47 4.88 8.04
C GLY A 339 25.42 5.88 8.70
N ASN A 340 26.70 5.88 8.25
CA ASN A 340 27.78 6.65 8.91
C ASN A 340 28.07 8.01 8.27
N SER A 341 27.36 8.41 7.18
CA SER A 341 27.58 9.73 6.60
C SER A 341 27.08 10.84 7.53
N THR A 342 27.64 12.04 7.37
CA THR A 342 27.20 13.23 8.13
C THR A 342 25.70 13.47 8.02
N ALA A 343 25.12 13.23 6.83
CA ALA A 343 23.69 13.40 6.59
C ALA A 343 22.83 12.39 7.39
N HIS A 344 23.24 11.11 7.46
CA HIS A 344 22.53 10.12 8.26
C HIS A 344 22.54 10.48 9.76
N LYS A 345 23.72 10.86 10.27
CA LYS A 345 23.88 11.26 11.69
C LYS A 345 23.07 12.52 12.00
N ALA A 346 23.10 13.51 11.11
CA ALA A 346 22.34 14.75 11.27
C ALA A 346 20.83 14.46 11.35
N LEU A 347 20.31 13.58 10.46
CA LEU A 347 18.89 13.22 10.48
C LEU A 347 18.49 12.48 11.76
N ARG A 348 19.29 11.50 12.21
CA ARG A 348 19.00 10.76 13.45
C ARG A 348 19.08 11.68 14.68
N ARG A 349 20.06 12.60 14.70
CA ARG A 349 20.13 13.64 15.75
C ARG A 349 18.89 14.52 15.73
N GLU A 350 18.43 14.94 14.56
CA GLU A 350 17.20 15.73 14.42
C GLU A 350 15.99 14.98 15.04
N LEU A 351 15.82 13.70 14.71
CA LEU A 351 14.72 12.89 15.24
C LEU A 351 14.78 12.69 16.77
N ILE A 352 15.98 12.56 17.32
CA ILE A 352 16.20 12.29 18.75
C ILE A 352 16.17 13.56 19.59
N ASP A 353 16.88 14.61 19.17
CA ASP A 353 17.11 15.80 19.97
C ASP A 353 16.05 16.88 19.76
N ASN A 354 15.54 17.03 18.54
CA ASN A 354 14.59 18.08 18.19
C ASN A 354 13.15 17.57 18.05
N GLN A 355 12.97 16.28 17.75
CA GLN A 355 11.65 15.67 17.66
C GLN A 355 11.46 14.65 18.78
N ARG A 356 10.33 13.96 18.80
CA ARG A 356 10.10 12.85 19.73
C ARG A 356 10.06 11.54 18.94
N LEU A 357 11.20 10.84 18.86
CA LEU A 357 11.26 9.48 18.31
C LEU A 357 10.67 8.51 19.34
N GLN A 358 9.62 7.78 18.96
CA GLN A 358 8.88 6.91 19.87
C GLN A 358 9.25 5.44 19.66
N ALA A 359 9.40 5.01 18.38
CA ALA A 359 9.65 3.61 18.08
C ALA A 359 10.49 3.40 16.82
N VAL A 360 11.22 2.29 16.85
CA VAL A 360 11.89 1.67 15.69
C VAL A 360 11.46 0.20 15.65
N ILE A 361 10.67 -0.17 14.64
CA ILE A 361 10.20 -1.54 14.45
C ILE A 361 10.99 -2.13 13.28
N SER A 362 12.01 -2.94 13.59
CA SER A 362 12.82 -3.61 12.58
C SER A 362 12.05 -4.77 11.96
N MET A 363 11.99 -4.81 10.63
CA MET A 363 11.33 -5.87 9.88
C MET A 363 12.36 -6.78 9.21
N PRO A 364 12.13 -8.09 9.13
CA PRO A 364 13.07 -9.01 8.53
C PRO A 364 13.23 -8.75 7.01
N SER A 365 14.40 -9.08 6.48
CA SER A 365 14.61 -9.10 5.02
C SER A 365 13.63 -10.08 4.38
N GLY A 366 13.06 -9.70 3.22
CA GLY A 366 12.06 -10.52 2.53
C GLY A 366 10.62 -10.09 2.73
N VAL A 367 10.28 -9.19 3.67
CA VAL A 367 8.93 -8.62 3.81
C VAL A 367 8.45 -7.98 2.51
N PHE A 368 9.37 -7.36 1.77
CA PHE A 368 9.09 -6.68 0.50
C PHE A 368 9.41 -7.53 -0.74
N GLN A 369 9.61 -8.83 -0.60
CA GLN A 369 9.73 -9.72 -1.76
C GLN A 369 8.41 -9.75 -2.57
N PRO A 370 8.49 -9.90 -3.91
CA PRO A 370 9.70 -10.07 -4.75
C PRO A 370 10.41 -8.76 -5.12
N TYR A 371 9.99 -7.60 -4.64
CA TYR A 371 10.54 -6.29 -5.07
C TYR A 371 11.90 -5.97 -4.48
N SER A 372 12.08 -6.28 -3.21
CA SER A 372 13.29 -5.94 -2.47
C SER A 372 13.59 -6.97 -1.39
N GLY A 373 14.84 -7.40 -1.32
CA GLY A 373 15.36 -8.19 -0.21
C GLY A 373 16.02 -7.35 0.88
N VAL A 374 15.88 -6.02 0.81
CA VAL A 374 16.50 -5.10 1.78
C VAL A 374 15.76 -5.17 3.10
N SER A 375 16.49 -5.24 4.21
CA SER A 375 15.93 -5.08 5.55
C SER A 375 15.46 -3.64 5.74
N THR A 376 14.33 -3.49 6.39
CA THR A 376 13.66 -2.20 6.58
C THR A 376 13.17 -2.06 8.01
N ALA A 377 12.82 -0.84 8.39
CA ALA A 377 12.17 -0.59 9.67
C ALA A 377 11.04 0.44 9.52
N VAL A 378 10.11 0.42 10.46
CA VAL A 378 9.14 1.49 10.64
C VAL A 378 9.67 2.46 11.68
N LEU A 379 9.85 3.74 11.32
CA LEU A 379 10.12 4.84 12.24
C LEU A 379 8.80 5.48 12.66
N VAL A 380 8.59 5.61 13.98
CA VAL A 380 7.43 6.30 14.54
C VAL A 380 7.90 7.48 15.36
N PHE A 381 7.48 8.69 14.97
CA PHE A 381 7.86 9.91 15.69
C PHE A 381 6.74 10.95 15.69
N THR A 382 6.83 11.88 16.64
CA THR A 382 5.97 13.06 16.73
C THR A 382 6.82 14.31 16.54
N LYS A 383 6.33 15.25 15.72
CA LYS A 383 6.97 16.56 15.54
C LYS A 383 6.75 17.43 16.77
N THR A 384 7.83 17.83 17.43
CA THR A 384 7.80 18.68 18.61
C THR A 384 8.63 19.94 18.46
N ASN A 385 9.69 19.92 17.63
CA ASN A 385 10.72 20.95 17.52
C ASN A 385 11.32 21.40 18.88
N ALA A 386 11.08 20.61 19.91
CA ALA A 386 11.52 20.86 21.29
C ALA A 386 12.07 19.61 21.98
N GLY A 387 12.31 18.54 21.20
CA GLY A 387 12.74 17.25 21.73
C GLY A 387 11.59 16.50 22.42
N GLY A 388 11.93 15.76 23.48
CA GLY A 388 10.97 14.99 24.29
C GLY A 388 11.09 13.49 24.09
N THR A 389 12.22 13.03 23.53
CA THR A 389 12.57 11.61 23.51
C THR A 389 13.27 11.26 24.83
N ASP A 390 12.60 10.50 25.68
CA ASP A 390 13.21 9.96 26.92
C ASP A 390 13.77 8.57 26.67
N LYS A 391 12.98 7.72 26.01
CA LYS A 391 13.30 6.35 25.62
C LYS A 391 12.73 6.09 24.23
N VAL A 392 13.41 5.22 23.49
CA VAL A 392 12.93 4.72 22.20
C VAL A 392 12.56 3.25 22.35
N TRP A 393 11.39 2.87 21.89
CA TRP A 393 10.97 1.48 21.84
C TRP A 393 11.53 0.80 20.59
N PHE A 394 12.20 -0.31 20.78
CA PHE A 394 12.71 -1.17 19.71
C PHE A 394 11.93 -2.47 19.69
N TYR A 395 11.56 -2.90 18.49
CA TYR A 395 10.93 -4.19 18.24
C TYR A 395 11.66 -4.94 17.13
N ASP A 396 12.06 -6.18 17.37
CA ASP A 396 12.75 -7.06 16.43
C ASP A 396 11.76 -8.06 15.82
N MET A 397 11.03 -7.60 14.79
CA MET A 397 10.04 -8.43 14.10
C MET A 397 10.74 -9.55 13.32
N LYS A 398 10.29 -10.79 13.48
CA LYS A 398 10.84 -11.98 12.83
C LYS A 398 9.96 -12.54 11.74
N ALA A 399 8.65 -12.34 11.87
CA ALA A 399 7.66 -12.89 10.96
C ALA A 399 6.47 -11.92 10.81
N ASP A 400 5.90 -11.87 9.61
CA ASP A 400 4.78 -11.00 9.27
C ASP A 400 3.54 -11.77 8.79
N GLY A 401 3.48 -13.09 9.03
CA GLY A 401 2.39 -13.96 8.60
C GLY A 401 2.58 -14.54 7.20
N TYR A 402 3.76 -14.32 6.59
CA TYR A 402 4.10 -14.83 5.26
C TYR A 402 5.54 -15.33 5.22
N THR A 403 5.81 -16.31 4.36
CA THR A 403 7.18 -16.78 4.10
C THR A 403 8.02 -15.61 3.56
N LEU A 404 9.29 -15.56 3.95
CA LEU A 404 10.21 -14.47 3.56
C LEU A 404 10.91 -14.71 2.21
N ASP A 405 10.42 -15.65 1.43
CA ASP A 405 10.86 -15.94 0.07
C ASP A 405 10.09 -15.15 -1.00
N GLN A 406 10.43 -15.33 -2.26
CA GLN A 406 9.78 -14.62 -3.38
C GLN A 406 8.30 -14.94 -3.56
N LYS A 407 7.81 -16.08 -3.03
CA LYS A 407 6.41 -16.48 -3.19
C LYS A 407 5.49 -15.84 -2.17
N ARG A 408 6.02 -15.44 -1.02
CA ARG A 408 5.24 -14.79 0.05
C ARG A 408 3.96 -15.59 0.37
N THR A 409 4.12 -16.88 0.67
CA THR A 409 3.00 -17.74 1.03
C THR A 409 2.59 -17.50 2.48
N GLU A 410 1.30 -17.43 2.75
CA GLU A 410 0.76 -17.24 4.11
C GLU A 410 1.25 -18.36 5.04
N CYS A 411 1.68 -18.00 6.24
CA CYS A 411 2.16 -18.91 7.28
C CYS A 411 1.69 -18.46 8.67
N PRO A 412 1.70 -19.36 9.68
CA PRO A 412 1.18 -19.05 11.02
C PRO A 412 2.06 -18.10 11.83
N GLU A 413 3.36 -18.04 11.52
CA GLU A 413 4.31 -17.19 12.23
C GLU A 413 4.05 -15.72 11.90
N ASN A 414 3.57 -14.95 12.90
CA ASN A 414 3.14 -13.57 12.70
C ASN A 414 3.28 -12.74 13.97
N ASP A 415 4.21 -11.79 13.97
CA ASP A 415 4.48 -10.89 15.09
C ASP A 415 3.58 -9.63 15.08
N ILE A 416 2.85 -9.35 14.00
CA ILE A 416 2.06 -8.12 13.84
C ILE A 416 1.07 -7.90 15.00
N PRO A 417 0.30 -8.90 15.44
CA PRO A 417 -0.60 -8.73 16.58
C PRO A 417 0.13 -8.33 17.87
N ASP A 418 1.32 -8.90 18.10
CA ASP A 418 2.14 -8.59 19.28
C ASP A 418 2.72 -7.17 19.19
N VAL A 419 3.22 -6.75 18.02
CA VAL A 419 3.68 -5.37 17.76
C VAL A 419 2.59 -4.36 18.11
N ILE A 420 1.38 -4.56 17.59
CA ILE A 420 0.24 -3.66 17.83
C ILE A 420 -0.15 -3.62 19.31
N ALA A 421 -0.27 -4.78 19.93
CA ALA A 421 -0.68 -4.89 21.34
C ALA A 421 0.34 -4.20 22.26
N ARG A 422 1.63 -4.40 22.01
CA ARG A 422 2.72 -3.81 22.82
C ARG A 422 2.84 -2.33 22.62
N PHE A 423 2.79 -1.85 21.38
CA PHE A 423 2.82 -0.40 21.10
C PHE A 423 1.66 0.33 21.77
N LYS A 424 0.47 -0.28 21.82
CA LYS A 424 -0.70 0.28 22.53
C LYS A 424 -0.56 0.22 24.07
N ASN A 425 0.37 -0.56 24.61
CA ASN A 425 0.60 -0.73 26.06
C ASN A 425 2.08 -0.56 26.43
N MET A 426 2.64 0.62 26.15
CA MET A 426 4.04 0.95 26.38
C MET A 426 4.48 0.82 27.84
N ASP A 427 3.57 0.97 28.80
CA ASP A 427 3.88 0.86 30.24
C ASP A 427 4.36 -0.56 30.59
N ALA A 428 3.83 -1.58 29.92
CA ALA A 428 4.26 -2.96 30.11
C ALA A 428 5.68 -3.24 29.59
N GLU A 429 6.20 -2.40 28.71
CA GLU A 429 7.56 -2.54 28.16
C GLU A 429 8.66 -2.14 29.17
N ALA A 430 8.31 -1.42 30.23
CA ALA A 430 9.28 -0.95 31.25
C ALA A 430 9.99 -2.10 31.99
N THR A 431 9.38 -3.29 32.03
CA THR A 431 9.92 -4.48 32.72
C THR A 431 10.69 -5.43 31.79
N ARG A 432 10.67 -5.17 30.47
CA ARG A 432 11.31 -6.06 29.50
C ARG A 432 12.82 -5.85 29.42
N THR A 433 13.52 -6.97 29.23
CA THR A 433 14.97 -6.99 29.07
C THR A 433 15.38 -6.93 27.61
N ARG A 434 16.61 -6.62 27.32
CA ARG A 434 17.16 -6.55 25.95
C ARG A 434 17.36 -7.90 25.26
N LYS A 435 17.14 -8.98 25.97
CA LYS A 435 17.11 -10.35 25.41
C LYS A 435 15.79 -10.66 24.72
N GLU A 436 14.76 -9.91 25.06
CA GLU A 436 13.42 -10.11 24.51
C GLU A 436 13.27 -9.47 23.13
N GLN A 437 12.16 -9.73 22.48
CA GLN A 437 11.90 -9.27 21.13
C GLN A 437 11.64 -7.76 21.04
N SER A 438 11.14 -7.16 22.13
CA SER A 438 10.99 -5.71 22.25
C SER A 438 11.52 -5.21 23.59
N PHE A 439 12.02 -3.98 23.61
CA PHE A 439 12.57 -3.33 24.79
C PHE A 439 12.68 -1.82 24.61
N LEU A 440 12.87 -1.11 25.71
CA LEU A 440 13.10 0.34 25.72
C LEU A 440 14.60 0.64 25.87
N VAL A 441 15.09 1.62 25.10
CA VAL A 441 16.46 2.12 25.18
C VAL A 441 16.42 3.59 25.61
N PRO A 442 17.11 3.97 26.70
CA PRO A 442 17.24 5.37 27.12
C PRO A 442 17.90 6.22 26.05
N VAL A 443 17.46 7.46 25.89
CA VAL A 443 17.97 8.37 24.86
C VAL A 443 19.47 8.69 25.03
N GLU A 444 19.96 8.77 26.26
CA GLU A 444 21.37 8.98 26.55
C GLU A 444 22.24 7.90 25.96
N GLU A 445 21.84 6.65 26.08
CA GLU A 445 22.58 5.54 25.48
C GLU A 445 22.59 5.60 23.95
N ILE A 446 21.51 6.09 23.32
CA ILE A 446 21.46 6.31 21.87
C ILE A 446 22.42 7.43 21.47
N ARG A 447 22.50 8.51 22.25
CA ARG A 447 23.47 9.59 22.05
C ARG A 447 24.91 9.12 22.17
N ASP A 448 25.21 8.33 23.22
CA ASP A 448 26.54 7.77 23.47
C ASP A 448 26.97 6.79 22.38
N ASN A 449 26.02 6.17 21.70
CA ASN A 449 26.24 5.29 20.54
C ASN A 449 26.12 6.04 19.20
N ASP A 450 26.42 7.34 19.17
CA ASP A 450 26.47 8.16 17.95
C ASP A 450 25.13 8.16 17.18
N TYR A 451 24.02 8.17 17.91
CA TYR A 451 22.65 8.14 17.40
C TYR A 451 22.34 6.90 16.52
N ASP A 452 23.03 5.80 16.72
CA ASP A 452 22.72 4.55 16.02
C ASP A 452 21.34 4.05 16.45
N LEU A 453 20.46 3.77 15.46
CA LEU A 453 19.10 3.27 15.68
C LEU A 453 18.95 1.80 15.24
N SER A 454 20.05 1.10 15.00
CA SER A 454 20.02 -0.34 14.73
C SER A 454 19.69 -1.12 15.99
N ILE A 455 18.68 -1.95 15.95
CA ILE A 455 18.29 -2.77 17.11
C ILE A 455 19.42 -3.68 17.59
N ASN A 456 20.25 -4.18 16.67
CA ASN A 456 21.38 -5.05 16.96
C ASN A 456 22.46 -4.38 17.83
N LYS A 457 22.46 -3.05 17.90
CA LYS A 457 23.36 -2.29 18.77
C LYS A 457 23.00 -2.42 20.24
N TYR A 458 21.72 -2.63 20.54
CA TYR A 458 21.17 -2.61 21.89
C TYR A 458 20.68 -3.98 22.36
N LYS A 459 20.37 -4.88 21.43
CA LYS A 459 19.86 -6.23 21.73
C LYS A 459 20.96 -7.09 22.32
N GLU A 460 20.65 -7.74 23.44
CA GLU A 460 21.51 -8.76 24.04
C GLU A 460 21.20 -10.12 23.43
N VAL A 461 22.22 -10.74 22.85
CA VAL A 461 22.10 -12.10 22.31
C VAL A 461 22.79 -13.05 23.30
N GLU A 462 22.06 -14.00 23.85
CA GLU A 462 22.68 -15.11 24.56
C GLU A 462 23.50 -15.94 23.56
N ARG A 463 24.81 -15.86 23.68
CA ARG A 463 25.68 -16.79 22.98
C ARG A 463 25.56 -18.15 23.68
N VAL A 464 24.65 -18.98 23.21
CA VAL A 464 24.68 -20.41 23.57
C VAL A 464 26.02 -20.92 23.03
N LYS A 465 26.92 -21.29 23.94
CA LYS A 465 28.17 -21.92 23.55
C LYS A 465 27.80 -23.28 22.96
N VAL A 466 27.79 -23.34 21.64
CA VAL A 466 27.61 -24.63 20.95
C VAL A 466 28.87 -25.44 21.25
N GLU A 467 28.72 -26.44 22.09
CA GLU A 467 29.78 -27.45 22.27
C GLU A 467 29.74 -28.33 21.00
N TYR A 468 30.70 -28.10 20.16
CA TYR A 468 30.90 -28.97 19.01
C TYR A 468 31.52 -30.28 19.47
N GLU A 469 31.04 -31.40 18.96
CA GLU A 469 31.70 -32.70 19.17
C GLU A 469 33.17 -32.59 18.74
N ALA A 470 34.03 -33.24 19.46
CA ALA A 470 35.43 -33.23 19.12
C ALA A 470 35.63 -33.74 17.67
N PRO A 471 36.58 -33.17 16.91
CA PRO A 471 36.82 -33.57 15.52
C PRO A 471 36.99 -35.09 15.35
N GLU A 472 37.59 -35.76 16.30
CA GLU A 472 37.82 -37.23 16.29
C GLU A 472 36.47 -38.00 16.32
N VAL A 473 35.49 -37.52 17.06
CA VAL A 473 34.12 -38.10 17.11
C VAL A 473 33.39 -37.91 15.76
N ILE A 474 33.54 -36.73 15.18
CA ILE A 474 32.95 -36.43 13.86
C ILE A 474 33.62 -37.28 12.78
N PHE A 475 34.95 -37.41 12.77
CA PHE A 475 35.66 -38.27 11.86
C PHE A 475 35.27 -39.75 12.06
N GLY A 476 35.07 -40.21 13.30
CA GLY A 476 34.60 -41.58 13.58
C GLY A 476 33.19 -41.82 12.96
N LYS A 477 32.26 -40.89 13.12
CA LYS A 477 30.95 -40.96 12.47
C LYS A 477 31.00 -40.99 10.95
N ILE A 478 31.85 -40.16 10.36
CA ILE A 478 32.07 -40.15 8.90
C ILE A 478 32.61 -41.50 8.41
N ALA A 479 33.60 -42.06 9.11
CA ALA A 479 34.18 -43.36 8.74
C ALA A 479 33.14 -44.51 8.81
N THR A 480 32.29 -44.48 9.85
CA THR A 480 31.18 -45.46 9.98
C THR A 480 30.19 -45.34 8.85
N LEU A 481 29.71 -44.12 8.53
CA LEU A 481 28.80 -43.87 7.41
C LEU A 481 29.41 -44.29 6.05
N GLN A 482 30.71 -44.05 5.87
CA GLN A 482 31.42 -44.49 4.65
C GLN A 482 31.43 -46.00 4.52
N GLN A 483 31.61 -46.71 5.61
CA GLN A 483 31.58 -48.18 5.65
C GLN A 483 30.17 -48.72 5.38
N ASP A 484 29.14 -48.11 5.93
CA ASP A 484 27.73 -48.46 5.67
C ASP A 484 27.37 -48.26 4.18
N ILE A 485 27.80 -47.14 3.59
CA ILE A 485 27.62 -46.87 2.15
C ILE A 485 28.34 -47.95 1.31
N ASN A 486 29.55 -48.31 1.65
CA ASN A 486 30.31 -49.35 0.92
C ASN A 486 29.66 -50.73 1.03
N ASN A 487 29.14 -51.08 2.23
CA ASN A 487 28.39 -52.32 2.45
C ASN A 487 27.11 -52.35 1.65
N ALA A 488 26.30 -51.29 1.69
CA ALA A 488 25.07 -51.17 0.92
C ALA A 488 25.32 -51.24 -0.62
N MET A 489 26.42 -50.60 -1.10
CA MET A 489 26.83 -50.71 -2.50
C MET A 489 27.24 -52.14 -2.90
N SER A 490 27.89 -52.86 -1.97
CA SER A 490 28.30 -54.25 -2.23
C SER A 490 27.06 -55.17 -2.27
N GLU A 491 26.14 -55.04 -1.31
CA GLU A 491 24.85 -55.79 -1.33
C GLU A 491 24.00 -55.51 -2.57
N PHE A 492 23.99 -54.23 -2.99
CA PHE A 492 23.30 -53.88 -4.25
C PHE A 492 23.91 -54.54 -5.47
N LYS A 493 25.25 -54.56 -5.55
CA LYS A 493 25.95 -55.24 -6.65
C LYS A 493 25.71 -56.73 -6.66
N GLU A 494 25.74 -57.40 -5.49
CA GLU A 494 25.47 -58.85 -5.41
C GLU A 494 23.98 -59.21 -5.78
N LYS A 495 23.04 -58.30 -5.55
CA LYS A 495 21.63 -58.57 -5.72
C LYS A 495 21.10 -58.23 -7.10
N TYR A 496 21.70 -57.25 -7.81
CA TYR A 496 21.16 -56.63 -9.00
C TYR A 496 22.14 -56.54 -10.21
N LEU A 497 23.42 -56.86 -10.03
CA LEU A 497 24.41 -56.89 -11.08
C LEU A 497 25.06 -58.28 -11.16
#